data_bba3d9373aa9cd46613c541bc035d3d1
#
_entry.id   bba3d9373aa9cd46613c541bc035d3d1
#
_cell.length_a   1.000
_cell.length_b   1.000
_cell.length_c   1.000
_cell.angle_alpha   90.00
_cell.angle_beta   90.00
_cell.angle_gamma   90.00
#
_symmetry.space_group_name_H-M   'P 1'
#
loop_
_entity.id
_entity.type
_entity.pdbx_description
1 polymer ?
#
loop_
_entity_poly.entity_id
_entity_poly.type
_entity_poly.pdbx_seq_one_letter_code
_entity_poly.pdbx_strand_id
1 'polypeptide(L)'
;KLSAYQTLHECLLTVSKLISPFAPFIAEDIYRRLTLDTTGAEESVHLCKFPVVTYREKELEEKMDAVQRVVYITRSMRAKHNLKVRQPLKKIMVAVAGRLKEPLETMKEVILEEVNIKDLIILTDDSGIVKKSTKPNFKTLGPKHGKSVQPVASAIREFGTEEIGILLRGENIILDINGNRVEVEPTDVEIISSEIEGWLVESEGAFTVALDTEITP
;
A
#
# COMPACT_ATOMS: atom_id res chain seq x y z
N LYS A 1 11.53 8.52 24.95
CA LYS A 1 11.02 9.92 25.02
C LYS A 1 12.14 10.94 24.74
N LEU A 2 13.32 10.86 25.41
CA LEU A 2 14.42 11.81 25.21
C LEU A 2 14.90 11.84 23.76
N SER A 3 15.12 10.68 23.14
CA SER A 3 15.51 10.53 21.75
C SER A 3 14.53 11.21 20.77
N ALA A 4 13.22 11.07 21.00
CA ALA A 4 12.21 11.72 20.19
C ALA A 4 12.28 13.27 20.27
N TYR A 5 12.52 13.80 21.47
CA TYR A 5 12.71 15.24 21.64
C TYR A 5 13.99 15.74 20.99
N GLN A 6 15.08 14.99 21.04
CA GLN A 6 16.33 15.32 20.38
C GLN A 6 16.15 15.37 18.85
N THR A 7 15.49 14.34 18.28
CA THR A 7 15.19 14.32 16.84
C THR A 7 14.31 15.49 16.43
N LEU A 8 13.25 15.79 17.18
CA LEU A 8 12.36 16.91 16.92
C LEU A 8 13.11 18.25 16.99
N HIS A 9 13.95 18.44 18.01
CA HIS A 9 14.77 19.63 18.16
C HIS A 9 15.71 19.82 16.97
N GLU A 10 16.42 18.78 16.56
CA GLU A 10 17.32 18.81 15.41
C GLU A 10 16.57 19.10 14.10
N CYS A 11 15.41 18.50 13.88
CA CYS A 11 14.57 18.77 12.73
C CYS A 11 14.12 20.24 12.70
N LEU A 12 13.60 20.76 13.81
CA LEU A 12 13.14 22.15 13.88
C LEU A 12 14.29 23.16 13.69
N LEU A 13 15.45 22.88 14.29
CA LEU A 13 16.65 23.69 14.12
C LEU A 13 17.12 23.71 12.67
N THR A 14 17.11 22.56 12.01
CA THR A 14 17.48 22.43 10.60
C THR A 14 16.47 23.16 9.70
N VAL A 15 15.18 22.98 9.94
CA VAL A 15 14.13 23.68 9.19
C VAL A 15 14.25 25.19 9.35
N SER A 16 14.51 25.71 10.57
CA SER A 16 14.69 27.14 10.77
C SER A 16 15.84 27.71 9.94
N LYS A 17 16.97 26.99 9.83
CA LYS A 17 18.10 27.38 8.97
C LYS A 17 17.74 27.34 7.48
N LEU A 18 16.99 26.32 7.05
CA LEU A 18 16.58 26.16 5.64
C LEU A 18 15.61 27.24 5.18
N ILE A 19 14.65 27.65 6.04
CA ILE A 19 13.64 28.65 5.70
C ILE A 19 14.11 30.10 5.91
N SER A 20 15.25 30.32 6.57
CA SER A 20 15.71 31.66 6.92
C SER A 20 15.85 32.64 5.72
N PRO A 21 16.21 32.21 4.49
CA PRO A 21 16.25 33.11 3.33
C PRO A 21 14.85 33.52 2.84
N PHE A 22 13.82 32.74 3.12
CA PHE A 22 12.45 32.95 2.64
C PHE A 22 11.54 33.62 3.69
N ALA A 23 11.73 33.24 4.95
CA ALA A 23 10.93 33.70 6.08
C ALA A 23 11.83 34.12 7.26
N PRO A 24 12.58 35.23 7.12
CA PRO A 24 13.66 35.56 8.06
C PRO A 24 13.19 35.77 9.50
N PHE A 25 12.08 36.44 9.72
CA PHE A 25 11.61 36.77 11.07
C PHE A 25 11.12 35.55 11.85
N ILE A 26 10.36 34.68 11.21
CA ILE A 26 9.88 33.47 11.90
C ILE A 26 11.02 32.45 12.09
N ALA A 27 11.93 32.36 11.13
CA ALA A 27 13.11 31.51 11.27
C ALA A 27 14.00 31.94 12.45
N GLU A 28 14.19 33.23 12.62
CA GLU A 28 14.94 33.80 13.73
C GLU A 28 14.24 33.54 15.08
N ASP A 29 12.93 33.74 15.18
CA ASP A 29 12.19 33.48 16.41
C ASP A 29 12.24 32.00 16.82
N ILE A 30 12.06 31.07 15.87
CA ILE A 30 12.18 29.64 16.13
C ILE A 30 13.60 29.29 16.57
N TYR A 31 14.60 29.75 15.83
CA TYR A 31 16.00 29.46 16.12
C TYR A 31 16.40 29.92 17.53
N ARG A 32 16.10 31.16 17.89
CA ARG A 32 16.40 31.71 19.22
C ARG A 32 15.76 30.92 20.35
N ARG A 33 14.51 30.52 20.21
CA ARG A 33 13.81 29.70 21.21
C ARG A 33 14.43 28.33 21.39
N LEU A 34 14.92 27.73 20.29
CA LEU A 34 15.56 26.41 20.34
C LEU A 34 16.99 26.45 20.86
N THR A 35 17.65 27.59 20.78
CA THR A 35 19.09 27.74 21.15
C THR A 35 19.34 28.52 22.44
N LEU A 36 18.28 28.94 23.15
CA LEU A 36 18.36 29.80 24.34
C LEU A 36 19.41 29.32 25.36
N ASP A 37 19.51 28.02 25.59
CA ASP A 37 20.39 27.40 26.58
C ASP A 37 21.54 26.60 25.91
N THR A 38 21.78 26.82 24.62
CA THR A 38 22.80 26.05 23.87
C THR A 38 24.11 26.82 23.82
N THR A 39 25.10 26.34 24.55
CA THR A 39 26.46 26.93 24.51
C THR A 39 27.08 26.74 23.13
N GLY A 40 27.58 27.88 22.55
CA GLY A 40 28.23 27.87 21.25
C GLY A 40 27.28 27.96 20.05
N ALA A 41 26.01 28.22 20.27
CA ALA A 41 25.09 28.55 19.19
C ALA A 41 25.41 29.98 18.65
N GLU A 42 25.20 30.18 17.35
CA GLU A 42 25.31 31.52 16.75
C GLU A 42 24.21 32.45 17.30
N GLU A 43 24.47 33.75 17.36
CA GLU A 43 23.52 34.74 17.89
C GLU A 43 22.24 34.87 17.04
N SER A 44 22.33 34.49 15.77
CA SER A 44 21.22 34.57 14.80
C SER A 44 21.27 33.42 13.81
N VAL A 45 20.08 32.96 13.38
CA VAL A 45 19.96 31.94 12.32
C VAL A 45 20.66 32.38 11.03
N HIS A 46 20.73 33.69 10.77
CA HIS A 46 21.33 34.26 9.57
C HIS A 46 22.86 34.19 9.58
N LEU A 47 23.49 33.96 10.70
CA LEU A 47 24.92 33.71 10.84
C LEU A 47 25.30 32.25 10.72
N CYS A 48 24.29 31.36 10.78
CA CYS A 48 24.52 29.93 10.66
C CYS A 48 24.92 29.51 9.24
N LYS A 49 25.74 28.47 9.17
CA LYS A 49 26.01 27.80 7.89
C LYS A 49 24.76 27.09 7.41
N PHE A 50 24.55 27.06 6.09
CA PHE A 50 23.45 26.30 5.49
C PHE A 50 23.61 24.80 5.80
N PRO A 51 22.52 24.11 6.18
CA PRO A 51 22.58 22.70 6.54
C PRO A 51 23.06 21.83 5.39
N VAL A 52 23.93 20.88 5.70
CA VAL A 52 24.39 19.85 4.76
C VAL A 52 24.02 18.48 5.30
N VAL A 53 23.71 17.55 4.40
CA VAL A 53 23.42 16.17 4.79
C VAL A 53 24.73 15.51 5.21
N THR A 54 24.84 15.14 6.49
CA THR A 54 26.01 14.47 7.06
C THR A 54 25.85 12.96 7.17
N TYR A 55 24.59 12.50 7.25
CA TYR A 55 24.24 11.10 7.43
C TYR A 55 22.94 10.76 6.70
N ARG A 56 22.86 9.57 6.14
CA ARG A 56 21.66 9.07 5.45
C ARG A 56 21.58 7.56 5.53
N GLU A 57 20.45 7.05 6.02
CA GLU A 57 20.12 5.61 6.03
C GLU A 57 19.11 5.28 4.94
N LYS A 58 19.60 4.99 3.74
CA LYS A 58 18.72 4.69 2.58
C LYS A 58 17.77 3.54 2.83
N GLU A 59 18.24 2.49 3.48
CA GLU A 59 17.41 1.33 3.78
C GLU A 59 16.25 1.67 4.71
N LEU A 60 16.51 2.47 5.76
CA LEU A 60 15.46 2.94 6.66
C LEU A 60 14.48 3.88 5.95
N GLU A 61 14.98 4.77 5.09
CA GLU A 61 14.15 5.67 4.29
C GLU A 61 13.21 4.89 3.38
N GLU A 62 13.70 3.84 2.69
CA GLU A 62 12.90 2.98 1.83
C GLU A 62 11.82 2.22 2.63
N LYS A 63 12.17 1.71 3.82
CA LYS A 63 11.22 1.09 4.73
C LYS A 63 10.13 2.07 5.16
N MET A 64 10.52 3.28 5.55
CA MET A 64 9.57 4.32 5.97
C MET A 64 8.71 4.83 4.81
N ASP A 65 9.22 4.92 3.59
CA ASP A 65 8.44 5.28 2.40
C ASP A 65 7.31 4.24 2.16
N ALA A 66 7.64 2.96 2.28
CA ALA A 66 6.64 1.89 2.17
C ALA A 66 5.57 1.99 3.27
N VAL A 67 5.98 2.25 4.52
CA VAL A 67 5.05 2.47 5.65
C VAL A 67 4.14 3.67 5.39
N GLN A 68 4.71 4.81 4.97
CA GLN A 68 3.94 6.02 4.69
C GLN A 68 2.89 5.79 3.59
N ARG A 69 3.21 5.03 2.55
CA ARG A 69 2.25 4.67 1.50
C ARG A 69 1.09 3.85 2.03
N VAL A 70 1.37 2.80 2.81
CA VAL A 70 0.32 1.98 3.44
C VAL A 70 -0.57 2.82 4.35
N VAL A 71 0.02 3.68 5.18
CA VAL A 71 -0.71 4.59 6.07
C VAL A 71 -1.57 5.57 5.27
N TYR A 72 -1.03 6.15 4.20
CA TYR A 72 -1.74 7.09 3.33
C TYR A 72 -2.96 6.42 2.68
N ILE A 73 -2.79 5.25 2.03
CA ILE A 73 -3.89 4.50 1.42
C ILE A 73 -4.96 4.18 2.46
N THR A 74 -4.56 3.67 3.63
CA THR A 74 -5.48 3.32 4.72
C THR A 74 -6.28 4.53 5.21
N ARG A 75 -5.63 5.69 5.39
CA ARG A 75 -6.30 6.93 5.79
C ARG A 75 -7.24 7.46 4.70
N SER A 76 -6.84 7.36 3.43
CA SER A 76 -7.70 7.70 2.28
C SER A 76 -8.97 6.84 2.27
N MET A 77 -8.82 5.52 2.43
CA MET A 77 -9.96 4.59 2.51
C MET A 77 -10.89 4.93 3.67
N ARG A 78 -10.33 5.19 4.87
CA ARG A 78 -11.14 5.62 6.02
C ARG A 78 -11.92 6.91 5.72
N ALA A 79 -11.30 7.89 5.09
CA ALA A 79 -11.95 9.15 4.73
C ALA A 79 -13.08 8.96 3.71
N LYS A 80 -12.85 8.16 2.66
CA LYS A 80 -13.85 7.84 1.62
C LYS A 80 -15.10 7.15 2.20
N HIS A 81 -14.90 6.30 3.22
CA HIS A 81 -15.99 5.52 3.85
C HIS A 81 -16.46 6.10 5.19
N ASN A 82 -16.09 7.34 5.52
CA ASN A 82 -16.46 8.02 6.76
C ASN A 82 -16.09 7.27 8.06
N LEU A 83 -15.02 6.46 8.02
CA LEU A 83 -14.50 5.75 9.19
C LEU A 83 -13.53 6.65 9.96
N LYS A 84 -13.87 6.98 11.20
CA LYS A 84 -13.04 7.86 12.03
C LYS A 84 -11.70 7.19 12.38
N VAL A 85 -10.59 7.92 12.29
CA VAL A 85 -9.24 7.38 12.62
C VAL A 85 -9.16 6.93 14.08
N ARG A 86 -9.88 7.59 15.00
CA ARG A 86 -9.94 7.21 16.42
C ARG A 86 -10.71 5.91 16.69
N GLN A 87 -11.46 5.41 15.71
CA GLN A 87 -12.20 4.17 15.83
C GLN A 87 -11.26 3.02 15.51
N PRO A 88 -10.97 2.12 16.46
CA PRO A 88 -10.12 0.97 16.20
C PRO A 88 -10.82 -0.01 15.25
N LEU A 89 -10.10 -0.50 14.26
CA LEU A 89 -10.56 -1.55 13.37
C LEU A 89 -9.83 -2.85 13.69
N LYS A 90 -10.42 -3.97 13.29
CA LYS A 90 -9.95 -5.30 13.64
C LYS A 90 -8.67 -5.66 12.89
N LYS A 91 -8.67 -5.51 11.58
CA LYS A 91 -7.61 -6.04 10.73
C LYS A 91 -7.40 -5.23 9.46
N ILE A 92 -6.15 -5.22 9.00
CA ILE A 92 -5.75 -4.75 7.69
C ILE A 92 -4.93 -5.83 6.99
N MET A 93 -5.17 -6.03 5.71
CA MET A 93 -4.33 -6.86 4.85
C MET A 93 -3.63 -5.96 3.83
N VAL A 94 -2.36 -6.19 3.63
CA VAL A 94 -1.53 -5.43 2.68
C VAL A 94 -0.84 -6.42 1.75
N ALA A 95 -1.17 -6.41 0.47
CA ALA A 95 -0.45 -7.17 -0.54
C ALA A 95 0.59 -6.26 -1.20
N VAL A 96 1.82 -6.75 -1.26
CA VAL A 96 2.97 -6.03 -1.83
C VAL A 96 3.90 -7.00 -2.55
N ALA A 97 4.73 -6.47 -3.45
CA ALA A 97 5.80 -7.26 -4.05
C ALA A 97 6.73 -7.82 -2.95
N GLY A 98 7.18 -9.07 -3.11
CA GLY A 98 7.90 -9.82 -2.07
C GLY A 98 9.08 -9.08 -1.43
N ARG A 99 9.77 -8.21 -2.18
CA ARG A 99 10.87 -7.37 -1.68
C ARG A 99 10.44 -6.35 -0.59
N LEU A 100 9.17 -5.98 -0.54
CA LEU A 100 8.64 -5.02 0.43
C LEU A 100 8.03 -5.69 1.67
N LYS A 101 7.91 -7.03 1.66
CA LYS A 101 7.30 -7.78 2.76
C LYS A 101 8.09 -7.62 4.06
N GLU A 102 9.38 -7.96 4.04
CA GLU A 102 10.27 -7.86 5.21
C GLU A 102 10.36 -6.43 5.78
N PRO A 103 10.57 -5.37 4.94
CA PRO A 103 10.49 -4.00 5.40
C PRO A 103 9.23 -3.65 6.18
N LEU A 104 8.07 -4.03 5.66
CA LEU A 104 6.78 -3.77 6.32
C LEU A 104 6.56 -4.60 7.57
N GLU A 105 7.01 -5.87 7.60
CA GLU A 105 6.96 -6.72 8.79
C GLU A 105 7.78 -6.14 9.92
N THR A 106 8.98 -5.62 9.63
CA THR A 106 9.86 -4.96 10.61
C THR A 106 9.21 -3.71 11.22
N MET A 107 8.39 -3.01 10.45
CA MET A 107 7.71 -1.76 10.85
C MET A 107 6.22 -1.97 11.20
N LYS A 108 5.79 -3.22 11.44
CA LYS A 108 4.39 -3.58 11.70
C LYS A 108 3.77 -2.73 12.81
N GLU A 109 4.46 -2.56 13.94
CA GLU A 109 3.95 -1.81 15.09
C GLU A 109 3.70 -0.34 14.74
N VAL A 110 4.61 0.28 13.99
CA VAL A 110 4.46 1.69 13.55
C VAL A 110 3.20 1.85 12.68
N ILE A 111 2.96 0.91 11.76
CA ILE A 111 1.77 0.94 10.91
C ILE A 111 0.51 0.83 11.77
N LEU A 112 0.46 -0.17 12.67
CA LEU A 112 -0.71 -0.43 13.52
C LEU A 112 -1.08 0.78 14.39
N GLU A 113 -0.08 1.43 15.00
CA GLU A 113 -0.28 2.64 15.81
C GLU A 113 -0.80 3.80 14.98
N GLU A 114 -0.20 4.05 13.79
CA GLU A 114 -0.55 5.17 12.93
C GLU A 114 -1.95 5.08 12.32
N VAL A 115 -2.41 3.86 12.01
CA VAL A 115 -3.74 3.65 11.41
C VAL A 115 -4.81 3.23 12.42
N ASN A 116 -4.44 3.01 13.69
CA ASN A 116 -5.31 2.54 14.77
C ASN A 116 -6.05 1.25 14.40
N ILE A 117 -5.28 0.21 14.09
CA ILE A 117 -5.77 -1.12 13.72
C ILE A 117 -5.09 -2.16 14.60
N LYS A 118 -5.82 -3.23 14.98
CA LYS A 118 -5.34 -4.22 15.94
C LYS A 118 -4.39 -5.26 15.34
N ASP A 119 -4.55 -5.60 14.06
CA ASP A 119 -3.73 -6.62 13.40
C ASP A 119 -3.44 -6.28 11.94
N LEU A 120 -2.22 -6.63 11.49
CA LEU A 120 -1.74 -6.45 10.13
C LEU A 120 -1.27 -7.79 9.55
N ILE A 121 -1.80 -8.16 8.40
CA ILE A 121 -1.35 -9.29 7.59
C ILE A 121 -0.70 -8.76 6.32
N ILE A 122 0.54 -9.19 6.05
CA ILE A 122 1.26 -8.82 4.84
C ILE A 122 1.33 -10.03 3.91
N LEU A 123 0.84 -9.84 2.68
CA LEU A 123 0.78 -10.86 1.63
C LEU A 123 1.76 -10.50 0.52
N THR A 124 2.27 -11.51 -0.16
CA THR A 124 3.17 -11.33 -1.32
C THR A 124 2.43 -11.18 -2.64
N ASP A 125 1.15 -11.48 -2.63
CA ASP A 125 0.22 -11.34 -3.76
C ASP A 125 -1.16 -10.88 -3.28
N ASP A 126 -2.01 -10.49 -4.20
CA ASP A 126 -3.36 -10.01 -3.93
C ASP A 126 -4.42 -11.11 -3.85
N SER A 127 -4.03 -12.38 -4.02
CA SER A 127 -4.97 -13.52 -4.07
C SER A 127 -5.75 -13.72 -2.77
N GLY A 128 -5.18 -13.31 -1.64
CA GLY A 128 -5.83 -13.34 -0.33
C GLY A 128 -6.72 -12.12 -0.03
N ILE A 129 -6.65 -11.07 -0.86
CA ILE A 129 -7.38 -9.81 -0.65
C ILE A 129 -8.54 -9.67 -1.62
N VAL A 130 -8.36 -10.18 -2.83
CA VAL A 130 -9.31 -10.03 -3.92
C VAL A 130 -9.78 -11.40 -4.37
N LYS A 131 -11.07 -11.64 -4.32
CA LYS A 131 -11.63 -12.84 -4.92
C LYS A 131 -11.67 -12.63 -6.44
N LYS A 132 -10.72 -13.24 -7.14
CA LYS A 132 -10.72 -13.24 -8.60
C LYS A 132 -11.76 -14.25 -9.09
N SER A 133 -12.62 -13.81 -9.96
CA SER A 133 -13.58 -14.64 -10.68
C SER A 133 -13.40 -14.45 -12.17
N THR A 134 -13.73 -15.44 -12.94
CA THR A 134 -13.60 -15.43 -14.38
C THR A 134 -14.95 -15.30 -15.07
N LYS A 135 -14.98 -14.47 -16.10
CA LYS A 135 -16.14 -14.29 -16.95
C LYS A 135 -15.77 -14.65 -18.39
N PRO A 136 -16.55 -15.54 -19.04
CA PRO A 136 -16.27 -15.89 -20.43
C PRO A 136 -16.49 -14.70 -21.35
N ASN A 137 -15.54 -14.44 -22.24
CA ASN A 137 -15.65 -13.44 -23.28
C ASN A 137 -16.33 -14.05 -24.51
N PHE A 138 -17.64 -13.88 -24.62
CA PHE A 138 -18.40 -14.44 -25.72
C PHE A 138 -18.05 -13.89 -27.10
N LYS A 139 -17.39 -12.73 -27.17
CA LYS A 139 -16.96 -12.13 -28.45
C LYS A 139 -15.85 -12.95 -29.10
N THR A 140 -14.95 -13.53 -28.29
CA THR A 140 -13.85 -14.36 -28.77
C THR A 140 -14.22 -15.84 -28.80
N LEU A 141 -14.93 -16.33 -27.78
CA LEU A 141 -15.36 -17.73 -27.68
C LEU A 141 -16.38 -18.12 -28.75
N GLY A 142 -17.30 -17.22 -29.13
CA GLY A 142 -18.35 -17.50 -30.11
C GLY A 142 -17.82 -17.98 -31.47
N PRO A 143 -16.93 -17.22 -32.14
CA PRO A 143 -16.32 -17.63 -33.39
C PRO A 143 -15.46 -18.89 -33.32
N LYS A 144 -14.79 -19.14 -32.16
CA LYS A 144 -13.87 -20.26 -31.97
C LYS A 144 -14.60 -21.60 -31.73
N HIS A 145 -15.65 -21.59 -30.90
CA HIS A 145 -16.24 -22.83 -30.36
C HIS A 145 -17.70 -23.09 -30.75
N GLY A 146 -18.37 -22.15 -31.44
CA GLY A 146 -19.69 -22.35 -32.01
C GLY A 146 -20.72 -23.01 -31.07
N LYS A 147 -21.14 -24.24 -31.36
CA LYS A 147 -22.13 -24.97 -30.55
C LYS A 147 -21.62 -25.40 -29.19
N SER A 148 -20.31 -25.44 -28.96
CA SER A 148 -19.68 -25.85 -27.71
C SER A 148 -19.36 -24.66 -26.78
N VAL A 149 -19.79 -23.45 -27.13
CA VAL A 149 -19.53 -22.22 -26.33
C VAL A 149 -20.09 -22.33 -24.90
N GLN A 150 -21.30 -22.89 -24.73
CA GLN A 150 -21.93 -22.96 -23.41
C GLN A 150 -21.19 -23.86 -22.42
N PRO A 151 -20.78 -25.08 -22.75
CA PRO A 151 -19.95 -25.92 -21.88
C PRO A 151 -18.61 -25.27 -21.55
N VAL A 152 -17.95 -24.63 -22.53
CA VAL A 152 -16.68 -23.89 -22.32
C VAL A 152 -16.90 -22.73 -21.35
N ALA A 153 -17.95 -21.95 -21.55
CA ALA A 153 -18.28 -20.82 -20.71
C ALA A 153 -18.61 -21.23 -19.25
N SER A 154 -19.24 -22.39 -19.07
CA SER A 154 -19.49 -22.93 -17.73
C SER A 154 -18.18 -23.32 -17.03
N ALA A 155 -17.29 -24.02 -17.74
CA ALA A 155 -15.98 -24.39 -17.21
C ALA A 155 -15.12 -23.15 -16.85
N ILE A 156 -15.14 -22.11 -17.68
CA ILE A 156 -14.43 -20.86 -17.39
C ILE A 156 -14.95 -20.20 -16.10
N ARG A 157 -16.24 -20.23 -15.80
CA ARG A 157 -16.79 -19.67 -14.57
C ARG A 157 -16.36 -20.40 -13.31
N GLU A 158 -15.94 -21.65 -13.43
CA GLU A 158 -15.49 -22.51 -12.34
C GLU A 158 -13.98 -22.47 -12.13
N PHE A 159 -13.25 -21.68 -12.92
CA PHE A 159 -11.80 -21.54 -12.76
C PHE A 159 -11.43 -21.05 -11.35
N GLY A 160 -10.50 -21.77 -10.74
CA GLY A 160 -9.93 -21.44 -9.44
C GLY A 160 -8.71 -20.54 -9.54
N THR A 161 -8.03 -20.38 -8.43
CA THR A 161 -6.85 -19.51 -8.31
C THR A 161 -5.69 -19.98 -9.21
N GLU A 162 -5.53 -21.29 -9.42
CA GLU A 162 -4.45 -21.86 -10.23
C GLU A 162 -4.63 -21.53 -11.71
N GLU A 163 -5.83 -21.77 -12.25
CA GLU A 163 -6.17 -21.48 -13.64
C GLU A 163 -6.08 -19.99 -13.94
N ILE A 164 -6.58 -19.16 -13.03
CA ILE A 164 -6.46 -17.70 -13.14
C ILE A 164 -4.99 -17.29 -13.15
N GLY A 165 -4.15 -17.94 -12.34
CA GLY A 165 -2.71 -17.70 -12.32
C GLY A 165 -2.01 -18.04 -13.64
N ILE A 166 -2.41 -19.12 -14.32
CA ILE A 166 -1.90 -19.53 -15.64
C ILE A 166 -2.26 -18.46 -16.68
N LEU A 167 -3.51 -18.03 -16.73
CA LEU A 167 -4.00 -17.02 -17.67
C LEU A 167 -3.31 -15.66 -17.48
N LEU A 168 -3.05 -15.27 -16.22
CA LEU A 168 -2.34 -14.02 -15.92
C LEU A 168 -0.87 -14.02 -16.38
N ARG A 169 -0.25 -15.20 -16.48
CA ARG A 169 1.09 -15.36 -17.08
C ARG A 169 1.08 -15.34 -18.61
N GLY A 170 -0.09 -15.26 -19.23
CA GLY A 170 -0.25 -15.29 -20.68
C GLY A 170 -0.22 -16.69 -21.28
N GLU A 171 -0.36 -17.73 -20.44
CA GLU A 171 -0.37 -19.14 -20.86
C GLU A 171 -1.81 -19.59 -21.16
N ASN A 172 -1.95 -20.55 -22.11
CA ASN A 172 -3.24 -21.10 -22.49
C ASN A 172 -3.62 -22.28 -21.58
N ILE A 173 -4.91 -22.48 -21.36
CA ILE A 173 -5.45 -23.60 -20.59
C ILE A 173 -6.13 -24.57 -21.56
N ILE A 174 -5.83 -25.87 -21.42
CA ILE A 174 -6.48 -26.93 -22.18
C ILE A 174 -7.56 -27.58 -21.33
N LEU A 175 -8.81 -27.45 -21.75
CA LEU A 175 -9.97 -28.08 -21.13
C LEU A 175 -10.38 -29.32 -21.91
N ASP A 176 -10.77 -30.38 -21.23
CA ASP A 176 -11.43 -31.54 -21.83
C ASP A 176 -12.95 -31.40 -21.63
N ILE A 177 -13.65 -31.09 -22.71
CA ILE A 177 -15.09 -30.91 -22.67
C ILE A 177 -15.74 -31.92 -23.59
N ASN A 178 -16.45 -32.89 -23.01
CA ASN A 178 -17.13 -33.98 -23.72
C ASN A 178 -16.20 -34.80 -24.64
N GLY A 179 -14.94 -35.03 -24.21
CA GLY A 179 -13.95 -35.78 -24.98
C GLY A 179 -13.24 -34.96 -26.08
N ASN A 180 -13.52 -33.66 -26.17
CA ASN A 180 -12.82 -32.72 -27.05
C ASN A 180 -11.89 -31.81 -26.25
N ARG A 181 -10.64 -31.71 -26.69
CA ARG A 181 -9.68 -30.77 -26.16
C ARG A 181 -9.97 -29.37 -26.68
N VAL A 182 -10.26 -28.46 -25.77
CA VAL A 182 -10.56 -27.07 -26.06
C VAL A 182 -9.47 -26.21 -25.46
N GLU A 183 -8.83 -25.40 -26.25
CA GLU A 183 -7.81 -24.45 -25.80
C GLU A 183 -8.48 -23.10 -25.49
N VAL A 184 -8.24 -22.62 -24.27
CA VAL A 184 -8.73 -21.33 -23.78
C VAL A 184 -7.55 -20.39 -23.65
N GLU A 185 -7.59 -19.30 -24.38
CA GLU A 185 -6.57 -18.26 -24.34
C GLU A 185 -6.91 -17.17 -23.30
N PRO A 186 -5.92 -16.39 -22.82
CA PRO A 186 -6.18 -15.27 -21.91
C PRO A 186 -7.21 -14.25 -22.45
N THR A 187 -7.30 -14.10 -23.77
CA THR A 187 -8.27 -13.22 -24.48
C THR A 187 -9.72 -13.72 -24.41
N ASP A 188 -9.91 -15.01 -24.14
CA ASP A 188 -11.21 -15.66 -24.05
C ASP A 188 -11.85 -15.52 -22.66
N VAL A 189 -11.09 -14.99 -21.71
CA VAL A 189 -11.50 -14.87 -20.31
C VAL A 189 -11.31 -13.44 -19.81
N GLU A 190 -12.35 -12.87 -19.27
CA GLU A 190 -12.30 -11.61 -18.54
C GLU A 190 -12.15 -11.92 -17.04
N ILE A 191 -11.01 -11.53 -16.45
CA ILE A 191 -10.76 -11.71 -15.03
C ILE A 191 -11.37 -10.54 -14.30
N ILE A 192 -12.38 -10.81 -13.47
CA ILE A 192 -13.06 -9.82 -12.63
C ILE A 192 -12.56 -9.99 -11.21
N SER A 193 -12.04 -8.92 -10.66
CA SER A 193 -11.68 -8.82 -9.26
C SER A 193 -12.90 -8.34 -8.49
N SER A 194 -13.42 -9.17 -7.58
CA SER A 194 -14.47 -8.79 -6.66
C SER A 194 -13.90 -8.64 -5.26
N GLU A 195 -14.30 -7.59 -4.58
CA GLU A 195 -13.95 -7.37 -3.17
C GLU A 195 -14.53 -8.50 -2.31
N ILE A 196 -13.81 -8.86 -1.26
CA ILE A 196 -14.31 -9.80 -0.26
C ILE A 196 -15.41 -9.08 0.53
N GLU A 197 -16.54 -9.72 0.72
CA GLU A 197 -17.66 -9.14 1.48
C GLU A 197 -17.20 -8.71 2.88
N GLY A 198 -17.50 -7.46 3.27
CA GLY A 198 -17.08 -6.88 4.54
C GLY A 198 -15.68 -6.22 4.51
N TRP A 199 -14.98 -6.25 3.39
CA TRP A 199 -13.68 -5.61 3.24
C TRP A 199 -13.74 -4.47 2.23
N LEU A 200 -13.08 -3.36 2.58
CA LEU A 200 -12.80 -2.28 1.64
C LEU A 200 -11.42 -2.52 1.02
N VAL A 201 -11.32 -2.45 -0.29
CA VAL A 201 -10.06 -2.70 -1.00
C VAL A 201 -9.69 -1.48 -1.84
N GLU A 202 -8.45 -1.04 -1.74
CA GLU A 202 -7.87 0.01 -2.59
C GLU A 202 -6.47 -0.39 -3.02
N SER A 203 -6.17 -0.17 -4.30
CA SER A 203 -4.86 -0.44 -4.88
C SER A 203 -4.22 0.84 -5.41
N GLU A 204 -2.97 1.07 -5.04
CA GLU A 204 -2.16 2.19 -5.53
C GLU A 204 -0.75 1.73 -5.85
N GLY A 205 -0.40 1.74 -7.12
CA GLY A 205 0.90 1.24 -7.60
C GLY A 205 1.15 -0.22 -7.25
N ALA A 206 2.17 -0.48 -6.45
CA ALA A 206 2.57 -1.83 -6.03
C ALA A 206 1.91 -2.28 -4.71
N PHE A 207 0.98 -1.51 -4.16
CA PHE A 207 0.32 -1.78 -2.89
C PHE A 207 -1.16 -2.03 -3.10
N THR A 208 -1.67 -3.13 -2.57
CA THR A 208 -3.11 -3.38 -2.44
C THR A 208 -3.42 -3.50 -0.95
N VAL A 209 -4.32 -2.67 -0.48
CA VAL A 209 -4.70 -2.60 0.93
C VAL A 209 -6.15 -3.00 1.06
N ALA A 210 -6.44 -3.92 1.97
CA ALA A 210 -7.79 -4.29 2.35
C ALA A 210 -8.03 -4.02 3.83
N LEU A 211 -9.13 -3.36 4.13
CA LEU A 211 -9.52 -2.90 5.45
C LEU A 211 -10.78 -3.63 5.90
N ASP A 212 -10.70 -4.32 7.03
CA ASP A 212 -11.86 -4.94 7.67
C ASP A 212 -12.73 -3.85 8.29
N THR A 213 -13.99 -3.78 7.87
CA THR A 213 -14.94 -2.76 8.34
C THR A 213 -15.65 -3.14 9.63
N GLU A 214 -15.45 -4.37 10.14
CA GLU A 214 -16.02 -4.77 11.42
C GLU A 214 -15.47 -3.89 12.56
N ILE A 215 -16.38 -3.21 13.23
CA ILE A 215 -16.08 -2.41 14.39
C ILE A 215 -15.89 -3.35 15.58
N THR A 216 -14.71 -3.34 16.14
CA THR A 216 -14.46 -4.09 17.39
C THR A 216 -14.81 -3.21 18.60
N PRO A 217 -15.54 -3.76 19.58
CA PRO A 217 -15.85 -3.07 20.81
C PRO A 217 -14.59 -2.71 21.62
#